data_e46c9d1b0f8079c91e5a939286e8d95e
#
_entry.id   e46c9d1b0f8079c91e5a939286e8d95e
#
_cell.length_a   1.000
_cell.length_b   1.000
_cell.length_c   1.000
_cell.angle_alpha   90.00
_cell.angle_beta   90.00
_cell.angle_gamma   90.00
#
_symmetry.space_group_name_H-M   'P 1'
#
loop_
_entity.id
_entity.type
_entity.pdbx_description
1 polymer ?
#
loop_
_entity_poly.entity_id
_entity_poly.type
_entity_poly.pdbx_seq_one_letter_code
_entity_poly.pdbx_strand_id
1 'polypeptide(L)'
;TLLPLGKVDPGLRAPEIPFDIGSVAENARLLEEIGYGGLVVEETKDDPYIVMALAAQATSRLKLGTAIAMAFPRSPTITAMSAWSLAKLSKGRFTLGLGSQVKGHVTRRYGLKWSPPAPWMREYIRAVRAVWDCWQNGTPLDIKGEHYTINLMVPLFNPGPIEHPEIPIHLAAVNTVMCSVAGEVADGVRPHPVCTPSYIEGVMLPAVRRGAAKAGRSLDQFRVCMKPLVATARTKAELEPKVRDARARIAFYASTPGYVAAFDHLGLGEMARKAQVLSKAQRWEELPPLISDAVLDQFAVIGTYDEIAKKLTDRFGKIVTNVEFSIAVKDAADKALLAEMARSIQSGDGAAARRAIMGQAA
;
A
#
# COMPACT_ATOMS: atom_id res chain seq x y z
N THR A 1 -0.55 -7.84 -7.45
CA THR A 1 -0.39 -6.81 -8.48
C THR A 1 -1.42 -5.70 -8.31
N LEU A 2 -1.19 -4.53 -8.90
CA LEU A 2 -2.13 -3.42 -8.96
C LEU A 2 -2.90 -3.48 -10.26
N LEU A 3 -4.19 -3.19 -10.23
CA LEU A 3 -4.92 -2.87 -11.44
C LEU A 3 -4.34 -1.59 -12.06
N PRO A 4 -4.29 -1.49 -13.40
CA PRO A 4 -3.88 -0.26 -14.07
C PRO A 4 -4.91 0.83 -13.75
N LEU A 5 -4.58 1.69 -12.80
CA LEU A 5 -5.34 2.90 -12.53
C LEU A 5 -4.77 3.97 -13.45
N GLY A 6 -5.56 4.56 -14.30
CA GLY A 6 -5.12 5.70 -15.08
C GLY A 6 -4.61 6.81 -14.15
N LYS A 7 -3.30 7.02 -14.11
CA LYS A 7 -2.69 8.04 -13.25
C LYS A 7 -2.01 9.12 -14.07
N VAL A 8 -2.28 10.36 -13.71
CA VAL A 8 -1.39 11.49 -13.98
C VAL A 8 -0.74 11.87 -12.66
N ASP A 9 0.57 11.73 -12.56
CA ASP A 9 1.33 12.43 -11.55
C ASP A 9 1.49 13.88 -11.96
N PRO A 10 1.31 14.87 -11.06
CA PRO A 10 1.38 16.28 -11.41
C PRO A 10 2.70 16.73 -12.05
N GLY A 11 3.78 15.98 -11.87
CA GLY A 11 5.08 16.22 -12.53
C GLY A 11 5.26 15.48 -13.86
N LEU A 12 4.28 14.69 -14.28
CA LEU A 12 4.31 13.92 -15.52
C LEU A 12 3.25 14.44 -16.49
N ARG A 13 3.65 14.88 -17.64
CA ARG A 13 2.74 15.30 -18.73
C ARG A 13 2.22 14.13 -19.57
N ALA A 14 2.24 12.92 -19.02
CA ALA A 14 1.72 11.77 -19.74
C ALA A 14 0.19 11.81 -19.82
N PRO A 15 -0.41 11.45 -20.95
CA PRO A 15 -1.86 11.34 -21.06
C PRO A 15 -2.36 10.28 -20.08
N GLU A 16 -3.44 10.61 -19.39
CA GLU A 16 -4.09 9.69 -18.47
C GLU A 16 -4.87 8.63 -19.25
N ILE A 17 -4.61 7.37 -18.98
CA ILE A 17 -5.44 6.26 -19.46
C ILE A 17 -6.58 6.12 -18.45
N PRO A 18 -7.86 6.34 -18.84
CA PRO A 18 -8.98 6.11 -17.96
C PRO A 18 -9.00 4.68 -17.45
N PHE A 19 -9.31 4.49 -16.16
CA PHE A 19 -9.55 3.18 -15.62
C PHE A 19 -10.97 2.72 -16.03
N ASP A 20 -11.05 1.56 -16.67
CA ASP A 20 -12.32 0.94 -16.98
C ASP A 20 -12.69 -0.05 -15.87
N ILE A 21 -13.68 0.33 -15.05
CA ILE A 21 -14.18 -0.51 -13.97
C ILE A 21 -14.82 -1.80 -14.50
N GLY A 22 -15.36 -1.79 -15.72
CA GLY A 22 -15.93 -2.97 -16.37
C GLY A 22 -14.88 -4.05 -16.66
N SER A 23 -13.60 -3.68 -16.82
CA SER A 23 -12.50 -4.62 -17.09
C SER A 23 -11.98 -5.35 -15.83
N VAL A 24 -12.43 -4.99 -14.64
CA VAL A 24 -11.90 -5.53 -13.38
C VAL A 24 -12.02 -7.04 -13.28
N ALA A 25 -13.18 -7.58 -13.63
CA ALA A 25 -13.43 -9.02 -13.55
C ALA A 25 -12.51 -9.83 -14.47
N GLU A 26 -12.29 -9.36 -15.69
CA GLU A 26 -11.41 -9.99 -16.67
C GLU A 26 -9.95 -9.91 -16.23
N ASN A 27 -9.50 -8.73 -15.84
CA ASN A 27 -8.13 -8.53 -15.34
C ASN A 27 -7.85 -9.37 -14.08
N ALA A 28 -8.80 -9.50 -13.17
CA ALA A 28 -8.64 -10.31 -11.96
C ALA A 28 -8.50 -11.80 -12.30
N ARG A 29 -9.30 -12.33 -13.24
CA ARG A 29 -9.15 -13.72 -13.73
C ARG A 29 -7.79 -13.93 -14.39
N LEU A 30 -7.36 -13.00 -15.25
CA LEU A 30 -6.06 -13.07 -15.90
C LEU A 30 -4.92 -13.16 -14.87
N LEU A 31 -4.97 -12.37 -13.80
CA LEU A 31 -3.96 -12.40 -12.75
C LEU A 31 -3.99 -13.72 -11.96
N GLU A 32 -5.17 -14.27 -11.70
CA GLU A 32 -5.30 -15.58 -11.07
C GLU A 32 -4.74 -16.70 -11.96
N GLU A 33 -4.99 -16.64 -13.28
CA GLU A 33 -4.43 -17.58 -14.27
C GLU A 33 -2.90 -17.48 -14.37
N ILE A 34 -2.35 -16.28 -14.36
CA ILE A 34 -0.90 -16.01 -14.36
C ILE A 34 -0.23 -16.58 -13.11
N GLY A 35 -0.99 -16.77 -12.00
CA GLY A 35 -0.46 -17.30 -10.75
C GLY A 35 -0.05 -16.24 -9.74
N TYR A 36 -0.60 -15.03 -9.81
CA TYR A 36 -0.38 -14.03 -8.76
C TYR A 36 -0.96 -14.48 -7.42
N GLY A 37 -0.24 -14.17 -6.34
CA GLY A 37 -0.71 -14.41 -4.98
C GLY A 37 -1.83 -13.45 -4.54
N GLY A 38 -1.89 -12.25 -5.13
CA GLY A 38 -2.91 -11.27 -4.78
C GLY A 38 -3.02 -10.09 -5.74
N LEU A 39 -4.14 -9.40 -5.61
CA LEU A 39 -4.48 -8.17 -6.32
C LEU A 39 -4.84 -7.10 -5.28
N VAL A 40 -4.30 -5.92 -5.45
CA VAL A 40 -4.64 -4.76 -4.62
C VAL A 40 -5.00 -3.55 -5.49
N VAL A 41 -5.81 -2.65 -4.94
CA VAL A 41 -6.22 -1.42 -5.62
C VAL A 41 -6.03 -0.21 -4.71
N GLU A 42 -5.58 0.90 -5.31
CA GLU A 42 -5.50 2.20 -4.66
C GLU A 42 -6.83 2.96 -4.78
N GLU A 43 -7.19 3.72 -3.75
CA GLU A 43 -8.28 4.68 -3.84
C GLU A 43 -7.80 5.99 -4.48
N THR A 44 -8.15 6.20 -5.74
CA THR A 44 -7.82 7.43 -6.47
C THR A 44 -9.06 8.11 -7.06
N LYS A 45 -9.66 7.53 -8.08
CA LYS A 45 -10.85 8.03 -8.77
C LYS A 45 -12.09 7.17 -8.50
N ASP A 46 -11.88 5.86 -8.33
CA ASP A 46 -12.93 4.88 -8.09
C ASP A 46 -12.91 4.39 -6.64
N ASP A 47 -14.05 3.91 -6.16
CA ASP A 47 -14.17 3.33 -4.83
C ASP A 47 -13.49 1.94 -4.80
N PRO A 48 -12.47 1.74 -3.95
CA PRO A 48 -11.69 0.51 -3.93
C PRO A 48 -12.51 -0.70 -3.47
N TYR A 49 -13.53 -0.51 -2.68
CA TYR A 49 -14.39 -1.61 -2.20
C TYR A 49 -15.26 -2.17 -3.33
N ILE A 50 -15.77 -1.31 -4.22
CA ILE A 50 -16.51 -1.74 -5.42
C ILE A 50 -15.59 -2.53 -6.35
N VAL A 51 -14.39 -2.02 -6.62
CA VAL A 51 -13.37 -2.70 -7.44
C VAL A 51 -13.04 -4.08 -6.85
N MET A 52 -12.84 -4.16 -5.53
CA MET A 52 -12.55 -5.43 -4.87
C MET A 52 -13.73 -6.40 -4.86
N ALA A 53 -14.97 -5.92 -4.84
CA ALA A 53 -16.16 -6.77 -4.95
C ALA A 53 -16.24 -7.46 -6.32
N LEU A 54 -16.00 -6.72 -7.41
CA LEU A 54 -15.94 -7.28 -8.77
C LEU A 54 -14.82 -8.32 -8.91
N ALA A 55 -13.65 -8.04 -8.37
CA ALA A 55 -12.53 -8.99 -8.37
C ALA A 55 -12.81 -10.23 -7.52
N ALA A 56 -13.44 -10.07 -6.35
CA ALA A 56 -13.79 -11.16 -5.45
C ALA A 56 -14.75 -12.17 -6.11
N GLN A 57 -15.73 -11.66 -6.83
CA GLN A 57 -16.72 -12.48 -7.54
C GLN A 57 -16.13 -13.20 -8.76
N ALA A 58 -15.11 -12.60 -9.38
CA ALA A 58 -14.48 -13.14 -10.58
C ALA A 58 -13.38 -14.19 -10.31
N THR A 59 -12.91 -14.34 -9.05
CA THR A 59 -11.75 -15.16 -8.67
C THR A 59 -12.07 -16.08 -7.49
N SER A 60 -11.28 -17.14 -7.33
CA SER A 60 -11.47 -18.14 -6.27
C SER A 60 -10.28 -18.29 -5.31
N ARG A 61 -9.07 -17.95 -5.72
CA ARG A 61 -7.82 -18.13 -4.96
C ARG A 61 -7.08 -16.83 -4.69
N LEU A 62 -7.22 -15.85 -5.59
CA LEU A 62 -6.49 -14.59 -5.55
C LEU A 62 -6.78 -13.83 -4.24
N LYS A 63 -5.75 -13.51 -3.47
CA LYS A 63 -5.90 -12.61 -2.31
C LYS A 63 -6.23 -11.20 -2.81
N LEU A 64 -7.09 -10.52 -2.10
CA LEU A 64 -7.63 -9.22 -2.52
C LEU A 64 -7.39 -8.19 -1.42
N GLY A 65 -7.20 -6.93 -1.79
CA GLY A 65 -7.03 -5.90 -0.78
C GLY A 65 -7.04 -4.48 -1.31
N THR A 66 -7.28 -3.55 -0.42
CA THR A 66 -7.07 -2.14 -0.71
C THR A 66 -5.60 -1.74 -0.43
N ALA A 67 -5.04 -0.87 -1.26
CA ALA A 67 -3.63 -0.46 -1.13
C ALA A 67 -3.41 1.02 -1.48
N ILE A 68 -4.13 1.92 -0.85
CA ILE A 68 -4.95 1.83 0.38
C ILE A 68 -6.35 2.41 0.13
N ALA A 69 -7.32 2.06 0.98
CA ALA A 69 -8.54 2.84 1.15
C ALA A 69 -8.30 3.98 2.15
N MET A 70 -8.92 5.13 1.90
CA MET A 70 -8.79 6.30 2.77
C MET A 70 -9.70 6.14 4.00
N ALA A 71 -9.10 6.14 5.20
CA ALA A 71 -9.83 5.88 6.43
C ALA A 71 -10.78 7.04 6.81
N PHE A 72 -10.26 8.23 6.97
CA PHE A 72 -10.96 9.32 7.64
C PHE A 72 -12.24 9.83 6.95
N PRO A 73 -12.36 9.80 5.61
CA PRO A 73 -13.62 10.18 4.96
C PRO A 73 -14.80 9.24 5.22
N ARG A 74 -14.52 8.02 5.71
CA ARG A 74 -15.53 7.01 6.06
C ARG A 74 -15.58 6.82 7.58
N SER A 75 -16.76 6.62 8.16
CA SER A 75 -16.82 6.21 9.55
C SER A 75 -16.22 4.80 9.74
N PRO A 76 -15.66 4.48 10.92
CA PRO A 76 -15.17 3.13 11.20
C PRO A 76 -16.23 2.05 10.96
N THR A 77 -17.50 2.32 11.30
CA THR A 77 -18.63 1.40 11.09
C THR A 77 -18.86 1.11 9.61
N ILE A 78 -18.85 2.14 8.75
CA ILE A 78 -19.04 1.95 7.29
C ILE A 78 -17.87 1.16 6.69
N THR A 79 -16.64 1.45 7.11
CA THR A 79 -15.47 0.68 6.68
C THR A 79 -15.54 -0.77 7.18
N ALA A 80 -15.98 -0.98 8.42
CA ALA A 80 -16.21 -2.31 8.97
C ALA A 80 -17.24 -3.09 8.13
N MET A 81 -18.36 -2.46 7.74
CA MET A 81 -19.39 -3.08 6.88
C MET A 81 -18.83 -3.48 5.51
N SER A 82 -18.11 -2.58 4.85
CA SER A 82 -17.52 -2.85 3.54
C SER A 82 -16.54 -4.03 3.59
N ALA A 83 -15.65 -4.03 4.58
CA ALA A 83 -14.67 -5.11 4.75
C ALA A 83 -15.33 -6.44 5.14
N TRP A 84 -16.36 -6.43 5.99
CA TRP A 84 -17.15 -7.61 6.38
C TRP A 84 -17.86 -8.24 5.19
N SER A 85 -18.47 -7.40 4.36
CA SER A 85 -19.12 -7.85 3.12
C SER A 85 -18.14 -8.46 2.14
N LEU A 86 -16.96 -7.85 1.99
CA LEU A 86 -15.88 -8.37 1.15
C LEU A 86 -15.27 -9.65 1.71
N ALA A 87 -15.14 -9.79 3.02
CA ALA A 87 -14.68 -11.02 3.65
C ALA A 87 -15.65 -12.19 3.36
N LYS A 88 -16.97 -11.98 3.47
CA LYS A 88 -17.99 -12.95 3.05
C LYS A 88 -17.88 -13.30 1.58
N LEU A 89 -17.89 -12.29 0.71
CA LEU A 89 -17.90 -12.46 -0.75
C LEU A 89 -16.64 -13.17 -1.23
N SER A 90 -15.49 -12.84 -0.66
CA SER A 90 -14.20 -13.42 -1.03
C SER A 90 -13.86 -14.72 -0.29
N LYS A 91 -14.71 -15.19 0.63
CA LYS A 91 -14.43 -16.35 1.49
C LYS A 91 -13.07 -16.20 2.21
N GLY A 92 -12.89 -15.09 2.94
CA GLY A 92 -11.70 -14.80 3.75
C GLY A 92 -10.44 -14.39 2.98
N ARG A 93 -10.54 -14.07 1.68
CA ARG A 93 -9.38 -13.64 0.88
C ARG A 93 -9.10 -12.14 0.93
N PHE A 94 -9.95 -11.35 1.59
CA PHE A 94 -9.84 -9.89 1.63
C PHE A 94 -8.91 -9.41 2.75
N THR A 95 -8.13 -8.37 2.46
CA THR A 95 -7.26 -7.63 3.39
C THR A 95 -7.62 -6.14 3.31
N LEU A 96 -7.86 -5.51 4.45
CA LEU A 96 -8.18 -4.09 4.54
C LEU A 96 -6.89 -3.25 4.66
N GLY A 97 -6.47 -2.65 3.57
CA GLY A 97 -5.38 -1.67 3.58
C GLY A 97 -5.91 -0.25 3.80
N LEU A 98 -5.41 0.43 4.82
CA LEU A 98 -5.86 1.77 5.23
C LEU A 98 -4.74 2.80 5.16
N GLY A 99 -5.11 4.06 4.87
CA GLY A 99 -4.22 5.20 4.94
C GLY A 99 -4.92 6.49 5.37
N SER A 100 -4.14 7.41 5.91
CA SER A 100 -4.66 8.67 6.49
C SER A 100 -4.87 9.78 5.46
N GLN A 101 -4.24 9.70 4.31
CA GLN A 101 -4.10 10.80 3.35
C GLN A 101 -3.36 12.03 3.94
N VAL A 102 -3.02 13.00 3.10
CA VAL A 102 -2.35 14.24 3.52
C VAL A 102 -3.36 15.32 3.93
N LYS A 103 -2.94 16.26 4.79
CA LYS A 103 -3.79 17.32 5.35
C LYS A 103 -4.63 18.06 4.31
N GLY A 104 -4.03 18.42 3.17
CA GLY A 104 -4.73 19.16 2.13
C GLY A 104 -5.95 18.42 1.54
N HIS A 105 -5.84 17.10 1.36
CA HIS A 105 -6.97 16.28 0.93
C HIS A 105 -8.00 16.09 2.05
N VAL A 106 -7.56 15.84 3.29
CA VAL A 106 -8.46 15.69 4.43
C VAL A 106 -9.33 16.93 4.59
N THR A 107 -8.73 18.12 4.53
CA THR A 107 -9.48 19.38 4.80
C THR A 107 -10.23 19.91 3.58
N ARG A 108 -9.61 19.92 2.38
CA ARG A 108 -10.17 20.63 1.22
C ARG A 108 -10.89 19.73 0.23
N ARG A 109 -10.55 18.43 0.18
CA ARG A 109 -11.24 17.46 -0.69
C ARG A 109 -12.38 16.77 0.04
N TYR A 110 -12.18 16.43 1.33
CA TYR A 110 -13.15 15.69 2.11
C TYR A 110 -13.92 16.54 3.15
N GLY A 111 -13.55 17.82 3.32
CA GLY A 111 -14.25 18.74 4.22
C GLY A 111 -14.13 18.42 5.71
N LEU A 112 -13.14 17.63 6.10
CA LEU A 112 -12.97 17.19 7.49
C LEU A 112 -12.07 18.14 8.28
N LYS A 113 -12.32 18.26 9.57
CA LYS A 113 -11.40 18.94 10.48
C LYS A 113 -10.12 18.11 10.61
N TRP A 114 -8.98 18.77 10.48
CA TRP A 114 -7.68 18.11 10.63
C TRP A 114 -7.39 17.78 12.10
N SER A 115 -6.91 16.58 12.33
CA SER A 115 -6.32 16.12 13.59
C SER A 115 -5.01 15.36 13.31
N PRO A 116 -4.10 15.21 14.30
CA PRO A 116 -2.91 14.39 14.16
C PRO A 116 -3.26 12.97 13.68
N PRO A 117 -2.72 12.51 12.54
CA PRO A 117 -3.24 11.31 11.87
C PRO A 117 -2.93 10.01 12.62
N ALA A 118 -1.85 9.94 13.39
CA ALA A 118 -1.44 8.68 14.01
C ALA A 118 -2.35 8.29 15.21
N PRO A 119 -2.64 9.15 16.20
CA PRO A 119 -3.64 8.83 17.23
C PRO A 119 -5.03 8.62 16.64
N TRP A 120 -5.44 9.42 15.66
CA TRP A 120 -6.71 9.24 14.96
C TRP A 120 -6.82 7.87 14.26
N MET A 121 -5.77 7.44 13.56
CA MET A 121 -5.74 6.14 12.90
C MET A 121 -5.75 4.96 13.90
N ARG A 122 -5.06 5.10 15.03
CA ARG A 122 -5.11 4.10 16.11
C ARG A 122 -6.54 3.90 16.61
N GLU A 123 -7.22 4.99 16.89
CA GLU A 123 -8.61 4.96 17.34
C GLU A 123 -9.53 4.36 16.27
N TYR A 124 -9.36 4.79 15.02
CA TYR A 124 -10.10 4.28 13.87
C TYR A 124 -10.01 2.76 13.72
N ILE A 125 -8.79 2.21 13.74
CA ILE A 125 -8.58 0.77 13.58
C ILE A 125 -9.16 0.00 14.77
N ARG A 126 -8.99 0.51 15.98
CA ARG A 126 -9.61 -0.10 17.18
C ARG A 126 -11.13 -0.10 17.08
N ALA A 127 -11.72 0.98 16.58
CA ALA A 127 -13.15 1.07 16.36
C ALA A 127 -13.65 0.05 15.31
N VAL A 128 -12.96 -0.09 14.17
CA VAL A 128 -13.27 -1.11 13.16
C VAL A 128 -13.26 -2.51 13.78
N ARG A 129 -12.21 -2.85 14.56
CA ARG A 129 -12.09 -4.16 15.21
C ARG A 129 -13.18 -4.41 16.26
N ALA A 130 -13.53 -3.38 17.04
CA ALA A 130 -14.59 -3.49 18.04
C ALA A 130 -15.96 -3.71 17.39
N VAL A 131 -16.22 -3.09 16.24
CA VAL A 131 -17.44 -3.35 15.44
C VAL A 131 -17.47 -4.80 14.94
N TRP A 132 -16.36 -5.32 14.41
CA TRP A 132 -16.27 -6.73 13.99
C TRP A 132 -16.44 -7.71 15.16
N ASP A 133 -15.84 -7.41 16.31
CA ASP A 133 -15.98 -8.24 17.52
C ASP A 133 -17.42 -8.26 18.03
N CYS A 134 -18.11 -7.10 17.99
CA CYS A 134 -19.54 -7.02 18.27
C CYS A 134 -20.36 -7.92 17.34
N TRP A 135 -20.09 -7.91 16.05
CA TRP A 135 -20.82 -8.74 15.08
C TRP A 135 -20.48 -10.23 15.18
N GLN A 136 -19.23 -10.57 15.44
CA GLN A 136 -18.78 -11.96 15.49
C GLN A 136 -19.13 -12.65 16.81
N ASN A 137 -18.87 -11.96 17.93
CA ASN A 137 -18.87 -12.55 19.26
C ASN A 137 -20.01 -12.01 20.16
N GLY A 138 -20.78 -11.02 19.70
CA GLY A 138 -21.81 -10.37 20.50
C GLY A 138 -21.27 -9.44 21.60
N THR A 139 -19.98 -9.09 21.56
CA THR A 139 -19.37 -8.17 22.51
C THR A 139 -20.09 -6.81 22.48
N PRO A 140 -20.49 -6.23 23.63
CA PRO A 140 -21.13 -4.94 23.66
C PRO A 140 -20.26 -3.84 23.01
N LEU A 141 -20.86 -3.04 22.15
CA LEU A 141 -20.17 -1.95 21.47
C LEU A 141 -20.18 -0.71 22.35
N ASP A 142 -19.03 -0.32 22.92
CA ASP A 142 -18.87 0.86 23.77
C ASP A 142 -17.54 1.57 23.51
N ILE A 143 -17.47 2.24 22.37
CA ILE A 143 -16.30 3.03 21.97
C ILE A 143 -16.51 4.47 22.43
N LYS A 144 -15.58 4.97 23.23
CA LYS A 144 -15.53 6.37 23.72
C LYS A 144 -14.12 6.91 23.51
N GLY A 145 -13.90 7.55 22.38
CA GLY A 145 -12.62 8.12 22.00
C GLY A 145 -12.66 9.62 21.76
N GLU A 146 -11.56 10.17 21.32
CA GLU A 146 -11.44 11.59 20.95
C GLU A 146 -12.17 11.89 19.62
N HIS A 147 -12.15 10.93 18.70
CA HIS A 147 -12.68 11.10 17.35
C HIS A 147 -13.99 10.35 17.13
N TYR A 148 -14.22 9.27 17.87
CA TYR A 148 -15.38 8.40 17.65
C TYR A 148 -16.04 8.01 18.96
N THR A 149 -17.37 8.20 18.99
CA THR A 149 -18.25 7.61 20.00
C THR A 149 -19.21 6.67 19.29
N ILE A 150 -19.04 5.35 19.48
CA ILE A 150 -19.84 4.33 18.80
C ILE A 150 -20.31 3.33 19.87
N ASN A 151 -21.55 3.44 20.30
CA ASN A 151 -22.12 2.65 21.39
C ASN A 151 -23.57 2.20 21.12
N LEU A 152 -23.95 2.17 19.83
CA LEU A 152 -25.26 1.71 19.42
C LEU A 152 -25.12 0.56 18.42
N MET A 153 -25.68 -0.61 18.77
CA MET A 153 -25.87 -1.72 17.87
C MET A 153 -27.24 -2.35 18.18
N VAL A 154 -28.12 -2.33 17.22
CA VAL A 154 -29.43 -2.96 17.34
C VAL A 154 -29.52 -4.15 16.36
N PRO A 155 -30.38 -5.15 16.64
CA PRO A 155 -30.42 -6.39 15.85
C PRO A 155 -30.59 -6.18 14.33
N LEU A 156 -31.36 -5.18 13.92
CA LEU A 156 -31.59 -4.85 12.50
C LEU A 156 -30.31 -4.51 11.74
N PHE A 157 -29.29 -3.94 12.39
CA PHE A 157 -28.03 -3.50 11.79
C PHE A 157 -26.85 -4.41 12.12
N ASN A 158 -27.10 -5.52 12.82
CA ASN A 158 -26.08 -6.52 13.12
C ASN A 158 -26.11 -7.62 12.05
N PRO A 159 -25.09 -7.71 11.16
CA PRO A 159 -25.06 -8.72 10.10
C PRO A 159 -24.80 -10.15 10.60
N GLY A 160 -24.51 -10.32 11.89
CA GLY A 160 -24.12 -11.58 12.52
C GLY A 160 -22.72 -12.06 12.17
N PRO A 161 -22.33 -13.21 12.72
CA PRO A 161 -21.01 -13.81 12.53
C PRO A 161 -20.79 -14.30 11.09
N ILE A 162 -19.51 -14.41 10.71
CA ILE A 162 -19.06 -14.94 9.42
C ILE A 162 -18.04 -16.06 9.61
N GLU A 163 -17.85 -16.89 8.59
CA GLU A 163 -16.92 -18.03 8.61
C GLU A 163 -15.45 -17.60 8.73
N HIS A 164 -15.10 -16.45 8.12
CA HIS A 164 -13.71 -15.92 8.10
C HIS A 164 -13.65 -14.51 8.69
N PRO A 165 -13.74 -14.35 10.03
CA PRO A 165 -13.76 -13.04 10.69
C PRO A 165 -12.37 -12.39 10.80
N GLU A 166 -11.30 -13.16 10.57
CA GLU A 166 -9.90 -12.72 10.66
C GLU A 166 -9.52 -11.86 9.43
N ILE A 167 -10.04 -10.64 9.36
CA ILE A 167 -9.74 -9.70 8.27
C ILE A 167 -8.46 -8.96 8.62
N PRO A 168 -7.33 -9.21 7.91
CA PRO A 168 -6.08 -8.50 8.19
C PRO A 168 -6.21 -7.01 7.87
N ILE A 169 -5.62 -6.16 8.71
CA ILE A 169 -5.52 -4.72 8.48
C ILE A 169 -4.07 -4.35 8.19
N HIS A 170 -3.80 -3.77 7.02
CA HIS A 170 -2.49 -3.23 6.66
C HIS A 170 -2.53 -1.71 6.67
N LEU A 171 -1.55 -1.07 7.32
CA LEU A 171 -1.51 0.38 7.48
C LEU A 171 -0.41 1.01 6.62
N ALA A 172 -0.78 1.99 5.78
CA ALA A 172 0.21 2.81 5.09
C ALA A 172 0.96 3.70 6.08
N ALA A 173 2.27 3.61 6.07
CA ALA A 173 3.13 4.39 6.95
C ALA A 173 4.45 4.76 6.26
N VAL A 174 5.00 5.91 6.68
CA VAL A 174 6.34 6.36 6.32
C VAL A 174 7.10 6.73 7.59
N ASN A 175 6.53 7.57 8.44
CA ASN A 175 7.19 8.09 9.63
C ASN A 175 7.01 7.19 10.85
N THR A 176 7.95 7.26 11.78
CA THR A 176 8.06 6.37 12.94
C THR A 176 6.81 6.32 13.82
N VAL A 177 6.07 7.42 13.96
CA VAL A 177 4.85 7.45 14.78
C VAL A 177 3.77 6.57 14.18
N MET A 178 3.52 6.70 12.86
CA MET A 178 2.53 5.85 12.17
C MET A 178 3.01 4.39 12.07
N CYS A 179 4.32 4.15 11.91
CA CYS A 179 4.89 2.80 11.97
C CYS A 179 4.67 2.16 13.35
N SER A 180 4.81 2.93 14.45
CA SER A 180 4.49 2.44 15.79
C SER A 180 3.00 2.10 15.92
N VAL A 181 2.10 2.93 15.38
CA VAL A 181 0.66 2.61 15.33
C VAL A 181 0.40 1.32 14.54
N ALA A 182 1.10 1.11 13.41
CA ALA A 182 0.97 -0.14 12.66
C ALA A 182 1.31 -1.36 13.52
N GLY A 183 2.42 -1.33 14.27
CA GLY A 183 2.77 -2.39 15.21
C GLY A 183 1.74 -2.58 16.32
N GLU A 184 1.16 -1.47 16.82
CA GLU A 184 0.23 -1.47 17.94
C GLU A 184 -1.15 -2.06 17.59
N VAL A 185 -1.67 -1.81 16.36
CA VAL A 185 -3.07 -2.14 16.02
C VAL A 185 -3.29 -2.81 14.67
N ALA A 186 -2.29 -2.87 13.77
CA ALA A 186 -2.42 -3.46 12.44
C ALA A 186 -1.70 -4.81 12.31
N ASP A 187 -1.95 -5.54 11.22
CA ASP A 187 -1.36 -6.85 10.93
C ASP A 187 -0.29 -6.75 9.85
N GLY A 188 -0.06 -5.55 9.36
CA GLY A 188 1.00 -5.26 8.39
C GLY A 188 1.19 -3.77 8.18
N VAL A 189 2.32 -3.45 7.56
CA VAL A 189 2.66 -2.09 7.14
C VAL A 189 2.82 -2.05 5.62
N ARG A 190 2.43 -0.94 5.04
CA ARG A 190 2.60 -0.64 3.61
C ARG A 190 3.52 0.58 3.48
N PRO A 191 4.84 0.36 3.31
CA PRO A 191 5.79 1.44 3.04
C PRO A 191 5.42 2.18 1.76
N HIS A 192 5.63 3.49 1.75
CA HIS A 192 5.53 4.27 0.51
C HIS A 192 6.69 3.92 -0.44
N PRO A 193 6.53 4.04 -1.78
CA PRO A 193 7.60 3.76 -2.76
C PRO A 193 8.94 4.46 -2.53
N VAL A 194 8.99 5.55 -1.77
CA VAL A 194 10.23 6.23 -1.38
C VAL A 194 10.95 5.58 -0.19
N CYS A 195 10.34 4.59 0.47
CA CYS A 195 10.98 3.89 1.58
C CYS A 195 11.96 2.85 1.02
N THR A 196 13.23 3.16 1.03
CA THR A 196 14.29 2.21 0.60
C THR A 196 14.42 1.05 1.59
N PRO A 197 15.04 -0.08 1.20
CA PRO A 197 15.31 -1.19 2.11
C PRO A 197 15.99 -0.74 3.42
N SER A 198 17.00 0.12 3.33
CA SER A 198 17.71 0.65 4.51
C SER A 198 16.80 1.49 5.42
N TYR A 199 15.90 2.27 4.85
CA TYR A 199 14.91 3.04 5.63
C TYR A 199 13.87 2.13 6.30
N ILE A 200 13.39 1.12 5.58
CA ILE A 200 12.45 0.14 6.15
C ILE A 200 13.10 -0.59 7.32
N GLU A 201 14.30 -1.12 7.13
CA GLU A 201 15.02 -1.90 8.14
C GLU A 201 15.48 -1.04 9.33
N GLY A 202 16.11 0.10 9.06
CA GLY A 202 16.76 0.94 10.08
C GLY A 202 15.80 1.87 10.83
N VAL A 203 14.67 2.24 10.22
CA VAL A 203 13.75 3.26 10.78
C VAL A 203 12.35 2.70 11.01
N MET A 204 11.73 2.10 9.99
CA MET A 204 10.33 1.70 10.07
C MET A 204 10.13 0.46 10.96
N LEU A 205 10.87 -0.63 10.72
CA LEU A 205 10.72 -1.88 11.49
C LEU A 205 11.03 -1.71 12.99
N PRO A 206 12.06 -0.96 13.42
CA PRO A 206 12.24 -0.64 14.82
C PRO A 206 11.05 0.08 15.46
N ALA A 207 10.40 0.98 14.71
CA ALA A 207 9.20 1.66 15.19
C ALA A 207 7.99 0.73 15.28
N VAL A 208 7.81 -0.16 14.30
CA VAL A 208 6.78 -1.23 14.34
C VAL A 208 6.97 -2.12 15.57
N ARG A 209 8.20 -2.59 15.82
CA ARG A 209 8.52 -3.43 16.99
C ARG A 209 8.21 -2.72 18.32
N ARG A 210 8.55 -1.44 18.44
CA ARG A 210 8.18 -0.65 19.64
C ARG A 210 6.67 -0.57 19.84
N GLY A 211 5.90 -0.37 18.77
CA GLY A 211 4.45 -0.35 18.82
C GLY A 211 3.85 -1.68 19.24
N ALA A 212 4.34 -2.78 18.66
CA ALA A 212 3.91 -4.13 18.98
C ALA A 212 4.22 -4.49 20.45
N ALA A 213 5.43 -4.21 20.91
CA ALA A 213 5.85 -4.44 22.30
C ALA A 213 4.97 -3.66 23.29
N LYS A 214 4.67 -2.38 22.99
CA LYS A 214 3.77 -1.55 23.81
C LYS A 214 2.37 -2.18 23.95
N ALA A 215 1.88 -2.85 22.90
CA ALA A 215 0.56 -3.46 22.85
C ALA A 215 0.57 -4.95 23.25
N GLY A 216 1.71 -5.54 23.60
CA GLY A 216 1.86 -6.96 23.90
C GLY A 216 1.56 -7.87 22.70
N ARG A 217 1.78 -7.39 21.46
CA ARG A 217 1.45 -8.12 20.23
C ARG A 217 2.66 -8.84 19.65
N SER A 218 2.46 -10.08 19.19
CA SER A 218 3.43 -10.77 18.33
C SER A 218 3.44 -10.16 16.92
N LEU A 219 4.59 -10.22 16.26
CA LEU A 219 4.80 -9.86 14.87
C LEU A 219 5.01 -11.08 13.95
N ASP A 220 4.80 -12.31 14.42
CA ASP A 220 5.04 -13.55 13.66
C ASP A 220 4.31 -13.58 12.32
N GLN A 221 3.09 -13.07 12.29
CA GLN A 221 2.25 -12.97 11.08
C GLN A 221 2.24 -11.59 10.43
N PHE A 222 3.02 -10.65 10.98
CA PHE A 222 3.05 -9.27 10.48
C PHE A 222 3.60 -9.21 9.06
N ARG A 223 2.98 -8.39 8.21
CA ARG A 223 3.34 -8.27 6.79
C ARG A 223 3.96 -6.91 6.48
N VAL A 224 4.95 -6.93 5.60
CA VAL A 224 5.51 -5.72 4.98
C VAL A 224 5.22 -5.81 3.48
N CYS A 225 4.30 -4.99 3.00
CA CYS A 225 3.81 -5.03 1.62
C CYS A 225 4.31 -3.81 0.86
N MET A 226 5.21 -3.99 -0.09
CA MET A 226 5.88 -2.90 -0.79
C MET A 226 5.44 -2.80 -2.25
N LYS A 227 5.11 -1.58 -2.65
CA LYS A 227 5.02 -1.19 -4.07
C LYS A 227 6.30 -0.46 -4.46
N PRO A 228 7.29 -1.12 -5.04
CA PRO A 228 8.53 -0.45 -5.43
C PRO A 228 8.31 0.48 -6.63
N LEU A 229 9.19 1.46 -6.78
CA LEU A 229 9.34 2.18 -8.04
C LEU A 229 10.08 1.28 -9.01
N VAL A 230 9.47 0.96 -10.13
CA VAL A 230 10.04 0.07 -11.15
C VAL A 230 10.02 0.77 -12.50
N ALA A 231 11.17 0.77 -13.16
CA ALA A 231 11.30 1.09 -14.59
C ALA A 231 11.71 -0.18 -15.33
N THR A 232 10.82 -0.74 -16.15
CA THR A 232 11.08 -1.98 -16.89
C THR A 232 10.43 -1.98 -18.26
N ALA A 233 11.09 -2.61 -19.22
CA ALA A 233 10.65 -2.77 -20.61
C ALA A 233 11.32 -4.00 -21.26
N ARG A 234 10.88 -4.37 -22.47
CA ARG A 234 11.51 -5.48 -23.23
C ARG A 234 12.92 -5.15 -23.67
N THR A 235 13.15 -3.92 -24.11
CA THR A 235 14.43 -3.47 -24.66
C THR A 235 14.96 -2.26 -23.92
N LYS A 236 16.27 -2.01 -24.03
CA LYS A 236 16.90 -0.81 -23.45
C LYS A 236 16.33 0.49 -24.04
N ALA A 237 15.99 0.50 -25.33
CA ALA A 237 15.38 1.67 -25.96
C ALA A 237 13.99 2.01 -25.37
N GLU A 238 13.16 0.99 -25.13
CA GLU A 238 11.85 1.16 -24.48
C GLU A 238 11.97 1.46 -22.97
N LEU A 239 13.08 1.12 -22.35
CA LEU A 239 13.33 1.36 -20.92
C LEU A 239 13.59 2.85 -20.63
N GLU A 240 14.23 3.56 -21.56
CA GLU A 240 14.61 4.97 -21.36
C GLU A 240 13.44 5.89 -20.98
N PRO A 241 12.29 5.90 -21.67
CA PRO A 241 11.14 6.70 -21.23
C PRO A 241 10.62 6.29 -19.86
N LYS A 242 10.67 5.00 -19.49
CA LYS A 242 10.28 4.51 -18.16
C LYS A 242 11.20 5.01 -17.05
N VAL A 243 12.49 5.13 -17.36
CA VAL A 243 13.50 5.72 -16.45
C VAL A 243 13.21 7.20 -16.24
N ARG A 244 12.88 7.95 -17.30
CA ARG A 244 12.47 9.36 -17.18
C ARG A 244 11.24 9.53 -16.31
N ASP A 245 10.22 8.67 -16.49
CA ASP A 245 9.01 8.66 -15.67
C ASP A 245 9.33 8.36 -14.20
N ALA A 246 10.17 7.38 -13.91
CA ALA A 246 10.60 7.05 -12.56
C ALA A 246 11.33 8.23 -11.90
N ARG A 247 12.22 8.91 -12.63
CA ARG A 247 12.95 10.11 -12.18
C ARG A 247 11.99 11.24 -11.81
N ALA A 248 11.03 11.55 -12.68
CA ALA A 248 10.02 12.58 -12.44
C ALA A 248 9.16 12.24 -11.22
N ARG A 249 8.82 10.96 -11.04
CA ARG A 249 8.03 10.48 -9.90
C ARG A 249 8.78 10.60 -8.57
N ILE A 250 10.07 10.26 -8.54
CA ILE A 250 10.92 10.44 -7.35
C ILE A 250 11.01 11.92 -7.00
N ALA A 251 11.22 12.78 -7.98
CA ALA A 251 11.29 14.23 -7.80
C ALA A 251 9.99 14.80 -7.24
N PHE A 252 8.84 14.35 -7.74
CA PHE A 252 7.53 14.69 -7.19
C PHE A 252 7.38 14.25 -5.74
N TYR A 253 7.78 13.01 -5.40
CA TYR A 253 7.71 12.52 -4.02
C TYR A 253 8.65 13.28 -3.09
N ALA A 254 9.84 13.65 -3.55
CA ALA A 254 10.78 14.49 -2.80
C ALA A 254 10.17 15.85 -2.43
N SER A 255 9.29 16.38 -3.28
CA SER A 255 8.58 17.64 -3.03
C SER A 255 7.48 17.54 -1.95
N THR A 256 7.14 16.35 -1.48
CA THR A 256 6.08 16.12 -0.50
C THR A 256 6.65 16.16 0.93
N PRO A 257 6.24 17.11 1.80
CA PRO A 257 6.81 17.27 3.14
C PRO A 257 6.75 16.01 4.01
N GLY A 258 5.69 15.20 3.86
CA GLY A 258 5.50 13.97 4.63
C GLY A 258 6.55 12.88 4.36
N TYR A 259 7.35 13.00 3.31
CA TYR A 259 8.34 11.99 2.90
C TYR A 259 9.80 12.39 3.17
N VAL A 260 10.02 13.60 3.68
CA VAL A 260 11.38 14.14 3.90
C VAL A 260 12.25 13.20 4.72
N ALA A 261 11.69 12.57 5.75
CA ALA A 261 12.46 11.65 6.61
C ALA A 261 13.11 10.48 5.85
N ALA A 262 12.45 9.97 4.79
CA ALA A 262 13.02 8.91 3.95
C ALA A 262 14.19 9.43 3.09
N PHE A 263 14.16 10.68 2.66
CA PHE A 263 15.25 11.32 1.94
C PHE A 263 16.39 11.74 2.89
N ASP A 264 16.07 12.28 4.07
CA ASP A 264 17.07 12.63 5.10
C ASP A 264 17.90 11.41 5.53
N HIS A 265 17.29 10.23 5.64
CA HIS A 265 17.99 8.98 5.96
C HIS A 265 19.11 8.64 4.97
N LEU A 266 18.99 9.08 3.74
CA LEU A 266 19.97 8.88 2.66
C LEU A 266 20.90 10.10 2.46
N GLY A 267 20.84 11.11 3.33
CA GLY A 267 21.58 12.36 3.16
C GLY A 267 21.02 13.29 2.08
N LEU A 268 19.78 13.03 1.59
CA LEU A 268 19.17 13.77 0.48
C LEU A 268 18.15 14.83 0.95
N GLY A 269 18.15 15.19 2.22
CA GLY A 269 17.17 16.11 2.79
C GLY A 269 17.24 17.52 2.21
N GLU A 270 18.42 18.03 1.88
CA GLU A 270 18.57 19.34 1.23
C GLU A 270 17.92 19.33 -0.16
N MET A 271 18.18 18.30 -0.95
CA MET A 271 17.55 18.10 -2.25
C MET A 271 16.02 18.05 -2.14
N ALA A 272 15.48 17.33 -1.14
CA ALA A 272 14.04 17.25 -0.90
C ALA A 272 13.45 18.61 -0.51
N ARG A 273 14.13 19.40 0.34
CA ARG A 273 13.70 20.77 0.67
C ARG A 273 13.70 21.69 -0.55
N LYS A 274 14.72 21.60 -1.42
CA LYS A 274 14.75 22.32 -2.69
C LYS A 274 13.56 21.95 -3.59
N ALA A 275 13.26 20.64 -3.69
CA ALA A 275 12.09 20.16 -4.45
C ALA A 275 10.77 20.74 -3.89
N GLN A 276 10.63 20.87 -2.56
CA GLN A 276 9.45 21.49 -1.95
C GLN A 276 9.29 22.97 -2.32
N VAL A 277 10.40 23.72 -2.37
CA VAL A 277 10.38 25.14 -2.78
C VAL A 277 9.92 25.26 -4.24
N LEU A 278 10.47 24.45 -5.13
CA LEU A 278 10.08 24.42 -6.54
C LEU A 278 8.61 24.05 -6.74
N SER A 279 8.15 23.00 -6.04
CA SER A 279 6.75 22.56 -6.09
C SER A 279 5.77 23.65 -5.61
N LYS A 280 6.09 24.35 -4.51
CA LYS A 280 5.27 25.48 -4.03
C LYS A 280 5.21 26.63 -5.03
N ALA A 281 6.30 26.85 -5.76
CA ALA A 281 6.39 27.84 -6.83
C ALA A 281 5.78 27.35 -8.17
N GLN A 282 5.19 26.14 -8.22
CA GLN A 282 4.64 25.52 -9.44
C GLN A 282 5.67 25.30 -10.55
N ARG A 283 6.96 25.21 -10.21
CA ARG A 283 8.09 25.02 -11.13
C ARG A 283 8.37 23.54 -11.34
N TRP A 284 7.37 22.80 -11.83
CA TRP A 284 7.37 21.33 -11.94
C TRP A 284 8.45 20.79 -12.87
N GLU A 285 8.79 21.52 -13.92
CA GLU A 285 9.79 21.15 -14.93
C GLU A 285 11.22 21.08 -14.34
N GLU A 286 11.46 21.78 -13.24
CA GLU A 286 12.76 21.83 -12.58
C GLU A 286 12.95 20.75 -11.54
N LEU A 287 11.94 19.96 -11.26
CA LEU A 287 12.03 18.89 -10.28
C LEU A 287 12.85 17.68 -10.78
N PRO A 288 12.62 17.12 -11.99
CA PRO A 288 13.36 15.94 -12.44
C PRO A 288 14.88 16.13 -12.50
N PRO A 289 15.43 17.30 -12.90
CA PRO A 289 16.86 17.55 -12.89
C PRO A 289 17.54 17.44 -11.51
N LEU A 290 16.79 17.52 -10.40
CA LEU A 290 17.34 17.32 -9.06
C LEU A 290 17.72 15.87 -8.78
N ILE A 291 17.19 14.92 -9.54
CA ILE A 291 17.39 13.48 -9.35
C ILE A 291 18.52 13.02 -10.26
N SER A 292 19.73 12.93 -9.74
CA SER A 292 20.88 12.31 -10.44
C SER A 292 20.66 10.81 -10.65
N ASP A 293 21.51 10.18 -11.48
CA ASP A 293 21.46 8.73 -11.68
C ASP A 293 21.72 7.98 -10.37
N ALA A 294 22.67 8.46 -9.57
CA ALA A 294 22.96 7.87 -8.26
C ALA A 294 21.76 7.95 -7.28
N VAL A 295 20.99 9.04 -7.33
CA VAL A 295 19.75 9.15 -6.55
C VAL A 295 18.68 8.25 -7.11
N LEU A 296 18.52 8.20 -8.44
CA LEU A 296 17.54 7.33 -9.09
C LEU A 296 17.74 5.86 -8.71
N ASP A 297 18.99 5.38 -8.73
CA ASP A 297 19.36 4.00 -8.39
C ASP A 297 19.05 3.63 -6.93
N GLN A 298 19.02 4.60 -6.02
CA GLN A 298 18.62 4.34 -4.63
C GLN A 298 17.13 4.05 -4.48
N PHE A 299 16.28 4.63 -5.31
CA PHE A 299 14.83 4.52 -5.18
C PHE A 299 14.18 3.58 -6.18
N ALA A 300 14.64 3.55 -7.43
CA ALA A 300 14.03 2.76 -8.49
C ALA A 300 14.74 1.43 -8.75
N VAL A 301 13.99 0.39 -9.08
CA VAL A 301 14.52 -0.85 -9.66
C VAL A 301 14.42 -0.74 -11.17
N ILE A 302 15.57 -0.73 -11.83
CA ILE A 302 15.66 -0.49 -13.27
C ILE A 302 16.24 -1.71 -13.96
N GLY A 303 15.57 -2.20 -14.98
CA GLY A 303 16.05 -3.35 -15.75
C GLY A 303 15.09 -3.77 -16.85
N THR A 304 15.61 -4.54 -17.78
CA THR A 304 14.79 -5.20 -18.80
C THR A 304 13.95 -6.33 -18.20
N TYR A 305 13.00 -6.87 -18.97
CA TYR A 305 12.09 -7.90 -18.48
C TYR A 305 12.78 -9.18 -18.01
N ASP A 306 13.94 -9.51 -18.56
CA ASP A 306 14.79 -10.64 -18.16
C ASP A 306 15.55 -10.41 -16.84
N GLU A 307 15.77 -9.13 -16.45
CA GLU A 307 16.53 -8.76 -15.26
C GLU A 307 15.65 -8.42 -14.06
N ILE A 308 14.45 -7.89 -14.31
CA ILE A 308 13.70 -7.14 -13.31
C ILE A 308 13.23 -7.97 -12.12
N ALA A 309 12.82 -9.22 -12.34
CA ALA A 309 12.36 -10.10 -11.26
C ALA A 309 13.49 -10.38 -10.26
N LYS A 310 14.69 -10.70 -10.77
CA LYS A 310 15.88 -10.91 -9.94
C LYS A 310 16.26 -9.63 -9.18
N LYS A 311 16.30 -8.47 -9.85
CA LYS A 311 16.64 -7.18 -9.23
C LYS A 311 15.65 -6.79 -8.12
N LEU A 312 14.36 -7.09 -8.29
CA LEU A 312 13.35 -6.89 -7.25
C LEU A 312 13.60 -7.79 -6.04
N THR A 313 13.87 -9.07 -6.27
CA THR A 313 14.16 -10.04 -5.20
C THR A 313 15.44 -9.70 -4.47
N ASP A 314 16.52 -9.38 -5.18
CA ASP A 314 17.81 -8.98 -4.59
C ASP A 314 17.65 -7.75 -3.68
N ARG A 315 16.86 -6.76 -4.12
CA ARG A 315 16.67 -5.50 -3.38
C ARG A 315 15.73 -5.63 -2.19
N PHE A 316 14.62 -6.32 -2.33
CA PHE A 316 13.54 -6.31 -1.35
C PHE A 316 13.29 -7.64 -0.63
N GLY A 317 13.75 -8.76 -1.18
CA GLY A 317 13.41 -10.10 -0.69
C GLY A 317 13.82 -10.39 0.76
N LYS A 318 14.79 -9.65 1.29
CA LYS A 318 15.21 -9.79 2.70
C LYS A 318 14.43 -8.92 3.68
N ILE A 319 13.59 -7.99 3.20
CA ILE A 319 12.94 -6.97 4.03
C ILE A 319 11.42 -7.00 3.92
N VAL A 320 10.88 -7.36 2.75
CA VAL A 320 9.44 -7.34 2.52
C VAL A 320 8.87 -8.76 2.38
N THR A 321 7.64 -8.94 2.84
CA THR A 321 6.92 -10.21 2.69
C THR A 321 6.14 -10.29 1.38
N ASN A 322 5.78 -9.15 0.81
CA ASN A 322 5.00 -9.05 -0.41
C ASN A 322 5.50 -7.88 -1.26
N VAL A 323 5.79 -8.12 -2.52
CA VAL A 323 6.11 -7.09 -3.49
C VAL A 323 4.98 -6.94 -4.51
N GLU A 324 4.64 -5.71 -4.83
CA GLU A 324 3.64 -5.39 -5.85
C GLU A 324 4.35 -5.06 -7.16
N PHE A 325 4.12 -5.89 -8.16
CA PHE A 325 4.77 -5.78 -9.47
C PHE A 325 3.84 -6.27 -10.58
N SER A 326 3.88 -5.64 -11.72
CA SER A 326 3.20 -6.07 -12.94
C SER A 326 3.82 -5.41 -14.17
N ILE A 327 3.62 -6.01 -15.32
CA ILE A 327 3.83 -5.41 -16.63
C ILE A 327 2.50 -5.39 -17.40
N ALA A 328 2.42 -4.58 -18.46
CA ALA A 328 1.27 -4.63 -19.36
C ALA A 328 1.26 -5.96 -20.14
N VAL A 329 0.13 -6.63 -20.16
CA VAL A 329 -0.10 -7.86 -20.93
C VAL A 329 -0.86 -7.48 -22.20
N LYS A 330 -0.22 -7.55 -23.33
CA LYS A 330 -0.79 -7.21 -24.65
C LYS A 330 -1.08 -8.46 -25.47
N ASP A 331 -0.32 -9.54 -25.25
CA ASP A 331 -0.39 -10.79 -25.98
C ASP A 331 -0.05 -12.00 -25.10
N ALA A 332 -0.09 -13.19 -25.69
CA ALA A 332 0.24 -14.44 -25.02
C ALA A 332 1.71 -14.51 -24.56
N ALA A 333 2.62 -13.85 -25.25
CA ALA A 333 4.03 -13.84 -24.89
C ALA A 333 4.26 -12.96 -23.64
N ASP A 334 3.59 -11.81 -23.54
CA ASP A 334 3.59 -10.99 -22.32
C ASP A 334 3.01 -11.76 -21.12
N LYS A 335 1.90 -12.51 -21.34
CA LYS A 335 1.28 -13.34 -20.30
C LYS A 335 2.24 -14.43 -19.80
N ALA A 336 2.89 -15.14 -20.69
CA ALA A 336 3.86 -16.19 -20.35
C ALA A 336 5.06 -15.61 -19.57
N LEU A 337 5.61 -14.50 -20.04
CA LEU A 337 6.72 -13.81 -19.43
C LEU A 337 6.36 -13.29 -18.01
N LEU A 338 5.18 -12.70 -17.86
CA LEU A 338 4.71 -12.23 -16.55
C LEU A 338 4.50 -13.40 -15.58
N ALA A 339 4.04 -14.56 -16.06
CA ALA A 339 3.90 -15.76 -15.26
C ALA A 339 5.27 -16.28 -14.77
N GLU A 340 6.30 -16.23 -15.62
CA GLU A 340 7.67 -16.59 -15.23
C GLU A 340 8.23 -15.63 -14.17
N MET A 341 8.09 -14.32 -14.39
CA MET A 341 8.49 -13.30 -13.40
C MET A 341 7.79 -13.49 -12.06
N ALA A 342 6.48 -13.75 -12.07
CA ALA A 342 5.70 -13.98 -10.86
C ALA A 342 6.20 -15.23 -10.10
N ARG A 343 6.44 -16.33 -10.79
CA ARG A 343 7.03 -17.55 -10.19
C ARG A 343 8.43 -17.29 -9.61
N SER A 344 9.28 -16.57 -10.34
CA SER A 344 10.63 -16.22 -9.88
C SER A 344 10.59 -15.40 -8.59
N ILE A 345 9.73 -14.38 -8.51
CA ILE A 345 9.58 -13.56 -7.30
C ILE A 345 9.00 -14.37 -6.13
N GLN A 346 8.09 -15.31 -6.41
CA GLN A 346 7.43 -16.14 -5.40
C GLN A 346 8.27 -17.33 -4.92
N SER A 347 9.39 -17.66 -5.58
CA SER A 347 10.24 -18.80 -5.22
C SER A 347 11.00 -18.61 -3.90
N GLY A 348 11.09 -17.38 -3.37
CA GLY A 348 11.70 -17.09 -2.08
C GLY A 348 10.82 -17.56 -0.92
N ASP A 349 11.42 -18.12 0.12
CA ASP A 349 10.71 -18.60 1.32
C ASP A 349 10.25 -17.47 2.27
N GLY A 350 10.71 -16.25 2.07
CA GLY A 350 10.42 -15.09 2.91
C GLY A 350 11.00 -15.17 4.34
N ALA A 351 11.84 -16.15 4.66
CA ALA A 351 12.39 -16.34 5.99
C ALA A 351 13.26 -15.15 6.43
N ALA A 352 14.06 -14.60 5.53
CA ALA A 352 14.89 -13.43 5.82
C ALA A 352 14.04 -12.20 6.18
N ALA A 353 12.97 -11.95 5.43
CA ALA A 353 12.05 -10.84 5.71
C ALA A 353 11.36 -11.01 7.09
N ARG A 354 10.99 -12.24 7.46
CA ARG A 354 10.41 -12.53 8.80
C ARG A 354 11.41 -12.25 9.91
N ARG A 355 12.68 -12.70 9.75
CA ARG A 355 13.74 -12.37 10.72
C ARG A 355 13.93 -10.87 10.87
N ALA A 356 13.98 -10.13 9.76
CA ALA A 356 14.10 -8.66 9.78
C ALA A 356 12.94 -7.99 10.53
N ILE A 357 11.69 -8.45 10.31
CA ILE A 357 10.51 -7.94 11.01
C ILE A 357 10.61 -8.20 12.51
N MET A 358 11.02 -9.39 12.92
CA MET A 358 11.17 -9.78 14.32
C MET A 358 12.39 -9.14 15.00
N GLY A 359 13.33 -8.55 14.25
CA GLY A 359 14.57 -8.00 14.78
C GLY A 359 15.59 -9.08 15.15
N GLN A 360 15.50 -10.23 14.53
CA GLN A 360 16.46 -11.33 14.70
C GLN A 360 17.65 -11.14 13.76
N ALA A 361 18.86 -11.48 14.23
CA ALA A 361 20.04 -11.43 13.38
C ALA A 361 19.90 -12.38 12.17
N ALA A 362 20.52 -11.97 11.05
CA ALA A 362 20.50 -12.74 9.82
C ALA A 362 21.24 -14.09 9.92
#